data_3aef39d0f381909b620dccf30db80f7b
#
_entry.id   3aef39d0f381909b620dccf30db80f7b
#
_cell.length_a   1.000
_cell.length_b   1.000
_cell.length_c   1.000
_cell.angle_alpha   90.00
_cell.angle_beta   90.00
_cell.angle_gamma   90.00
#
_symmetry.space_group_name_H-M   'P 1'
#
loop_
_entity.id
_entity.type
_entity.pdbx_description
1 polymer ?
#
loop_
_entity_poly.entity_id
_entity_poly.type
_entity_poly.pdbx_seq_one_letter_code
_entity_poly.pdbx_strand_id
1 'polypeptide(L)'
;GRDLLQMKDNKRPKWKLIGDKSMWKYPLFLNYKLLKSEKQVIIVESIGDMLALWDAGVKNVVVSFGLTLSSGLVNTFLRYDISDIIVSFNDDSKNNGAGNRAATKARSKLLNYFDPSQVRVIFPTLGDFGEMSKQQISDWVGKING
;
A
#
# COMPACT_ATOMS: atom_id res chain seq x y z
N GLY A 1 -4.28 19.98 -7.54
CA GLY A 1 -3.77 21.17 -7.22
C GLY A 1 -3.46 21.29 -5.77
N ARG A 2 -3.14 21.85 -5.32
CA ARG A 2 -2.90 22.05 -4.01
C ARG A 2 -3.38 23.38 -3.73
N ASP A 3 -4.00 23.89 -3.78
CA ASP A 3 -4.32 24.72 -3.18
C ASP A 3 -4.74 25.47 -3.14
N LEU A 4 -5.24 25.83 -3.64
CA LEU A 4 -5.48 26.42 -3.59
C LEU A 4 -5.91 26.98 -2.68
N LEU A 5 -6.10 27.17 -2.25
CA LEU A 5 -6.07 27.26 -1.26
C LEU A 5 -5.95 27.12 -0.15
N GLN A 6 -5.83 26.95 0.17
CA GLN A 6 -5.38 26.57 1.07
C GLN A 6 -5.03 26.66 1.89
N MET A 7 -5.14 27.22 1.87
CA MET A 7 -4.56 27.08 2.49
C MET A 7 -4.28 27.51 3.48
N LYS A 8 -4.44 28.10 3.81
CA LYS A 8 -3.92 28.26 4.59
C LYS A 8 -3.67 27.89 5.55
N ASP A 9 -3.63 27.66 5.58
CA ASP A 9 -3.18 26.96 6.23
C ASP A 9 -2.69 26.52 6.49
N ASN A 10 -2.38 26.96 6.29
CA ASN A 10 -1.73 26.42 6.16
C ASN A 10 -1.43 25.61 6.13
N LYS A 11 -1.08 25.94 6.46
CA LYS A 11 -0.73 24.88 6.03
C LYS A 11 -1.56 24.18 5.09
N ARG A 12 -1.23 23.93 4.29
CA ARG A 12 -2.11 23.40 3.39
C ARG A 12 -1.89 21.92 3.15
N PRO A 13 -2.92 21.11 3.02
CA PRO A 13 -2.71 19.70 2.76
C PRO A 13 -2.04 19.54 1.40
N LYS A 14 -1.18 18.57 1.31
CA LYS A 14 -0.55 18.26 0.04
C LYS A 14 -1.55 17.70 -0.94
N TRP A 15 -2.45 16.87 -0.46
CA TRP A 15 -3.48 16.26 -1.27
C TRP A 15 -4.80 16.49 -0.58
N LYS A 16 -5.70 17.14 -1.26
CA LYS A 16 -7.03 17.31 -0.73
C LYS A 16 -7.90 16.20 -1.30
N LEU A 17 -8.30 15.31 -0.44
CA LEU A 17 -9.11 14.18 -0.85
C LEU A 17 -10.57 14.58 -0.88
N ILE A 18 -11.27 14.19 -1.91
CA ILE A 18 -12.69 14.46 -2.08
C ILE A 18 -13.43 13.17 -1.84
N GLY A 19 -14.44 13.22 -0.99
CA GLY A 19 -15.25 12.07 -0.68
C GLY A 19 -14.67 11.22 0.42
N ASP A 20 -15.27 10.05 0.59
CA ASP A 20 -14.90 9.11 1.64
C ASP A 20 -13.71 8.25 1.21
N LYS A 21 -12.62 8.32 1.96
CA LYS A 21 -11.42 7.53 1.66
C LYS A 21 -11.70 6.04 1.60
N SER A 22 -12.72 5.56 2.31
CA SER A 22 -13.03 4.13 2.29
C SER A 22 -13.47 3.66 0.91
N MET A 23 -13.85 4.58 0.03
CA MET A 23 -14.23 4.26 -1.35
C MET A 23 -13.06 4.34 -2.31
N TRP A 24 -11.92 4.82 -1.88
CA TRP A 24 -10.78 5.02 -2.75
C TRP A 24 -10.00 3.73 -2.92
N LYS A 25 -9.67 3.42 -4.18
CA LYS A 25 -8.99 2.18 -4.56
C LYS A 25 -7.89 2.51 -5.56
N TYR A 26 -6.99 3.37 -5.16
CA TYR A 26 -5.93 3.86 -6.04
C TYR A 26 -4.76 2.87 -6.08
N PRO A 27 -4.20 2.56 -7.20
CA PRO A 27 -4.53 2.99 -8.55
C PRO A 27 -5.23 1.89 -9.37
N LEU A 28 -6.27 1.28 -8.84
CA LEU A 28 -6.94 0.14 -9.47
C LEU A 28 -7.39 0.43 -10.90
N PHE A 29 -7.76 1.68 -11.20
CA PHE A 29 -8.17 2.01 -12.57
C PHE A 29 -7.04 1.80 -13.58
N LEU A 30 -5.79 1.71 -13.10
CA LEU A 30 -4.64 1.46 -13.97
C LEU A 30 -4.17 0.01 -13.94
N ASN A 31 -4.31 -0.66 -12.81
CA ASN A 31 -3.67 -1.97 -12.65
C ASN A 31 -4.61 -3.12 -12.30
N TYR A 32 -5.94 -2.94 -12.39
CA TYR A 32 -6.86 -3.99 -11.97
C TYR A 32 -6.69 -5.28 -12.77
N LYS A 33 -6.36 -5.17 -14.05
CA LYS A 33 -6.15 -6.37 -14.88
C LYS A 33 -4.94 -7.16 -14.42
N LEU A 34 -3.88 -6.44 -14.03
CA LEU A 34 -2.66 -7.08 -13.54
C LEU A 34 -2.95 -7.82 -12.24
N LEU A 35 -3.68 -7.18 -11.32
CA LEU A 35 -4.03 -7.82 -10.05
C LEU A 35 -4.86 -9.07 -10.27
N LYS A 36 -5.82 -9.02 -11.18
CA LYS A 36 -6.66 -10.18 -11.48
C LYS A 36 -5.85 -11.34 -12.06
N SER A 37 -4.84 -11.04 -12.88
CA SER A 37 -4.05 -12.10 -13.50
C SER A 37 -2.98 -12.64 -12.56
N GLU A 38 -2.35 -11.78 -11.78
CA GLU A 38 -1.26 -12.21 -10.89
C GLU A 38 -1.74 -12.73 -9.55
N LYS A 39 -2.92 -12.28 -9.12
CA LYS A 39 -3.52 -12.66 -7.85
C LYS A 39 -2.62 -12.34 -6.66
N GLN A 40 -1.76 -11.35 -6.81
CA GLN A 40 -0.84 -10.86 -5.79
C GLN A 40 -0.97 -9.35 -5.72
N VAL A 41 -0.99 -8.80 -4.51
CA VAL A 41 -1.06 -7.36 -4.33
C VAL A 41 -0.11 -6.93 -3.20
N ILE A 42 0.55 -5.80 -3.42
CA ILE A 42 1.40 -5.16 -2.42
C ILE A 42 0.65 -3.91 -1.96
N ILE A 43 0.39 -3.80 -0.67
CA ILE A 43 -0.30 -2.65 -0.09
C ILE A 43 0.70 -1.74 0.57
N VAL A 44 0.74 -0.48 0.12
CA VAL A 44 1.63 0.53 0.70
C VAL A 44 0.82 1.68 1.27
N GLU A 45 1.46 2.54 2.07
CA GLU A 45 0.77 3.62 2.77
C GLU A 45 0.54 4.86 1.92
N SER A 46 1.42 5.15 0.98
CA SER A 46 1.40 6.43 0.30
C SER A 46 1.62 6.31 -1.20
N ILE A 47 1.21 7.35 -1.91
CA ILE A 47 1.44 7.44 -3.35
C ILE A 47 2.93 7.46 -3.65
N GLY A 48 3.74 8.11 -2.79
CA GLY A 48 5.17 8.13 -2.98
C GLY A 48 5.80 6.75 -3.00
N ASP A 49 5.37 5.88 -2.10
CA ASP A 49 5.84 4.50 -2.07
C ASP A 49 5.40 3.74 -3.32
N MET A 50 4.16 3.94 -3.73
CA MET A 50 3.64 3.32 -4.94
C MET A 50 4.44 3.75 -6.17
N LEU A 51 4.73 5.05 -6.27
CA LEU A 51 5.50 5.56 -7.41
C LEU A 51 6.91 4.99 -7.45
N ALA A 52 7.55 4.83 -6.29
CA ALA A 52 8.88 4.23 -6.22
C ALA A 52 8.85 2.79 -6.75
N LEU A 53 7.85 2.02 -6.34
CA LEU A 53 7.69 0.64 -6.83
C LEU A 53 7.41 0.61 -8.33
N TRP A 54 6.51 1.45 -8.80
CA TRP A 54 6.16 1.52 -10.23
C TRP A 54 7.37 1.91 -11.07
N ASP A 55 8.17 2.85 -10.58
CA ASP A 55 9.36 3.28 -11.29
C ASP A 55 10.38 2.13 -11.43
N ALA A 56 10.34 1.19 -10.52
CA ALA A 56 11.18 -0.01 -10.59
C ALA A 56 10.50 -1.18 -11.31
N GLY A 57 9.35 -0.95 -11.92
CA GLY A 57 8.64 -1.98 -12.69
C GLY A 57 7.65 -2.83 -11.90
N VAL A 58 7.43 -2.50 -10.63
CA VAL A 58 6.53 -3.27 -9.76
C VAL A 58 5.18 -2.57 -9.74
N LYS A 59 4.20 -3.13 -10.41
CA LYS A 59 2.93 -2.44 -10.66
C LYS A 59 1.71 -3.04 -9.97
N ASN A 60 1.85 -4.18 -9.33
CA ASN A 60 0.75 -4.80 -8.59
C ASN A 60 0.64 -4.21 -7.18
N VAL A 61 0.51 -2.91 -7.11
CA VAL A 61 0.56 -2.12 -5.87
C VAL A 61 -0.74 -1.36 -5.69
N VAL A 62 -1.24 -1.32 -4.46
CA VAL A 62 -2.43 -0.55 -4.09
C VAL A 62 -2.08 0.31 -2.88
N VAL A 63 -2.59 1.53 -2.87
CA VAL A 63 -2.32 2.49 -1.79
C VAL A 63 -3.44 2.43 -0.76
N SER A 64 -3.05 2.29 0.51
CA SER A 64 -3.96 2.43 1.63
C SER A 64 -3.79 3.84 2.19
N PHE A 65 -4.67 4.74 1.82
CA PHE A 65 -4.59 6.12 2.29
C PHE A 65 -4.90 6.18 3.77
N GLY A 66 -3.90 6.51 4.55
CA GLY A 66 -4.01 6.49 6.00
C GLY A 66 -3.60 5.13 6.54
N LEU A 67 -3.81 4.91 7.83
CA LEU A 67 -3.30 3.74 8.52
C LEU A 67 -4.34 2.64 8.71
N THR A 68 -5.56 2.82 8.21
CA THR A 68 -6.61 1.82 8.33
C THR A 68 -6.98 1.29 6.95
N LEU A 69 -6.90 -0.02 6.80
CA LEU A 69 -7.27 -0.67 5.55
C LEU A 69 -8.77 -0.60 5.34
N SER A 70 -9.20 -0.10 4.18
CA SER A 70 -10.62 0.09 3.92
C SER A 70 -11.33 -1.22 3.58
N SER A 71 -12.61 -1.29 3.96
CA SER A 71 -13.43 -2.45 3.62
C SER A 71 -13.63 -2.58 2.11
N GLY A 72 -13.64 -1.44 1.40
CA GLY A 72 -13.74 -1.46 -0.05
C GLY A 72 -12.58 -2.18 -0.72
N LEU A 73 -11.35 -1.98 -0.22
CA LEU A 73 -10.20 -2.70 -0.73
C LEU A 73 -10.29 -4.20 -0.43
N VAL A 74 -10.68 -4.55 0.79
CA VAL A 74 -10.83 -5.95 1.16
C VAL A 74 -11.83 -6.65 0.24
N ASN A 75 -12.99 -6.03 0.01
CA ASN A 75 -14.00 -6.58 -0.89
C ASN A 75 -13.47 -6.73 -2.32
N THR A 76 -12.67 -5.77 -2.78
CA THR A 76 -12.08 -5.84 -4.11
C THR A 76 -11.13 -7.02 -4.22
N PHE A 77 -10.29 -7.24 -3.20
CA PHE A 77 -9.37 -8.38 -3.20
C PHE A 77 -10.12 -9.70 -3.23
N LEU A 78 -11.25 -9.79 -2.53
CA LEU A 78 -12.08 -10.99 -2.57
C LEU A 78 -12.66 -11.22 -3.96
N ARG A 79 -13.17 -10.16 -4.60
CA ARG A 79 -13.72 -10.28 -5.95
C ARG A 79 -12.68 -10.66 -6.98
N TYR A 80 -11.43 -10.21 -6.81
CA TYR A 80 -10.35 -10.52 -7.73
C TYR A 80 -9.69 -11.86 -7.42
N ASP A 81 -10.12 -12.53 -6.35
CA ASP A 81 -9.55 -13.81 -5.95
C ASP A 81 -8.05 -13.69 -5.67
N ILE A 82 -7.67 -12.61 -5.00
CA ILE A 82 -6.27 -12.40 -4.62
C ILE A 82 -5.87 -13.48 -3.63
N SER A 83 -4.73 -14.11 -3.87
CA SER A 83 -4.25 -15.21 -3.02
C SER A 83 -2.96 -14.89 -2.26
N ASP A 84 -2.33 -13.76 -2.55
CA ASP A 84 -1.10 -13.35 -1.88
C ASP A 84 -1.16 -11.85 -1.64
N ILE A 85 -1.38 -11.47 -0.39
CA ILE A 85 -1.48 -10.07 0.01
C ILE A 85 -0.27 -9.73 0.85
N ILE A 86 0.50 -8.74 0.41
CA ILE A 86 1.72 -8.31 1.09
C ILE A 86 1.48 -6.92 1.64
N VAL A 87 1.43 -6.80 2.96
CA VAL A 87 1.30 -5.51 3.64
C VAL A 87 2.71 -4.95 3.84
N SER A 88 3.02 -3.87 3.15
CA SER A 88 4.37 -3.28 3.15
C SER A 88 4.32 -1.82 3.55
N PHE A 89 3.81 -1.57 4.74
CA PHE A 89 3.78 -0.23 5.31
C PHE A 89 5.18 0.18 5.76
N ASN A 90 5.35 1.46 6.08
CA ASN A 90 6.65 1.96 6.48
C ASN A 90 7.17 1.27 7.73
N ASP A 91 8.46 1.01 7.75
CA ASP A 91 9.10 0.43 8.93
C ASP A 91 9.55 1.57 9.84
N ASP A 92 8.71 1.89 10.82
CA ASP A 92 8.96 2.96 11.79
C ASP A 92 9.48 2.43 13.12
N SER A 93 9.99 1.20 13.12
CA SER A 93 10.42 0.55 14.38
C SER A 93 11.48 1.34 15.16
N LYS A 94 12.28 2.14 14.46
CA LYS A 94 13.30 2.98 15.09
C LYS A 94 12.77 4.31 15.58
N ASN A 95 11.51 4.60 15.31
CA ASN A 95 10.87 5.84 15.74
C ASN A 95 9.72 5.48 16.67
N ASN A 96 8.48 5.78 16.27
CA ASN A 96 7.34 5.51 17.15
C ASN A 96 6.59 4.22 16.80
N GLY A 97 6.98 3.54 15.73
CA GLY A 97 6.37 2.27 15.38
C GLY A 97 4.96 2.35 14.80
N ALA A 98 4.52 3.53 14.36
CA ALA A 98 3.15 3.70 13.87
C ALA A 98 2.86 2.82 12.66
N GLY A 99 3.77 2.79 11.69
CA GLY A 99 3.60 1.96 10.50
C GLY A 99 3.58 0.47 10.85
N ASN A 100 4.41 0.08 11.82
CA ASN A 100 4.47 -1.31 12.26
C ASN A 100 3.15 -1.74 12.91
N ARG A 101 2.58 -0.86 13.75
CA ARG A 101 1.29 -1.14 14.37
C ARG A 101 0.16 -1.17 13.35
N ALA A 102 0.21 -0.28 12.38
CA ALA A 102 -0.79 -0.23 11.31
C ALA A 102 -0.73 -1.51 10.47
N ALA A 103 0.46 -2.01 10.18
CA ALA A 103 0.61 -3.27 9.44
C ALA A 103 0.01 -4.44 10.20
N THR A 104 0.22 -4.48 11.52
CA THR A 104 -0.37 -5.52 12.36
C THR A 104 -1.89 -5.46 12.34
N LYS A 105 -2.46 -4.26 12.41
CA LYS A 105 -3.91 -4.07 12.34
C LYS A 105 -4.47 -4.47 10.98
N ALA A 106 -3.78 -4.10 9.91
CA ALA A 106 -4.20 -4.44 8.56
C ALA A 106 -4.22 -5.96 8.38
N ARG A 107 -3.17 -6.63 8.85
CA ARG A 107 -3.12 -8.08 8.80
C ARG A 107 -4.28 -8.71 9.58
N SER A 108 -4.52 -8.23 10.78
CA SER A 108 -5.62 -8.74 11.61
C SER A 108 -6.97 -8.61 10.91
N LYS A 109 -7.20 -7.48 10.24
CA LYS A 109 -8.44 -7.27 9.50
C LYS A 109 -8.55 -8.24 8.33
N LEU A 110 -7.45 -8.42 7.59
CA LEU A 110 -7.43 -9.32 6.45
C LEU A 110 -7.65 -10.77 6.85
N LEU A 111 -7.18 -11.17 8.03
CA LEU A 111 -7.35 -12.53 8.51
C LEU A 111 -8.80 -12.89 8.83
N ASN A 112 -9.71 -11.92 8.85
CA ASN A 112 -11.14 -12.22 8.93
C ASN A 112 -11.68 -12.77 7.62
N TYR A 113 -10.96 -12.61 6.51
CA TYR A 113 -11.43 -12.95 5.17
C TYR A 113 -10.48 -13.84 4.39
N PHE A 114 -9.22 -13.93 4.80
CA PHE A 114 -8.18 -14.67 4.09
C PHE A 114 -7.43 -15.57 5.05
N ASP A 115 -6.89 -16.67 4.53
CA ASP A 115 -6.09 -17.59 5.34
C ASP A 115 -4.76 -16.93 5.73
N PRO A 116 -4.18 -17.30 6.88
CA PRO A 116 -2.88 -16.75 7.28
C PRO A 116 -1.78 -16.95 6.24
N SER A 117 -1.85 -18.03 5.46
CA SER A 117 -0.87 -18.29 4.41
C SER A 117 -0.98 -17.31 3.24
N GLN A 118 -2.09 -16.58 3.15
CA GLN A 118 -2.34 -15.64 2.07
C GLN A 118 -1.97 -14.20 2.42
N VAL A 119 -1.65 -13.92 3.69
CA VAL A 119 -1.39 -12.56 4.15
C VAL A 119 -0.01 -12.49 4.79
N ARG A 120 0.87 -11.68 4.20
CA ARG A 120 2.22 -11.50 4.71
C ARG A 120 2.45 -10.04 5.04
N VAL A 121 3.25 -9.80 6.08
CA VAL A 121 3.72 -8.45 6.41
C VAL A 121 5.21 -8.45 6.13
N ILE A 122 5.64 -7.68 5.14
CA ILE A 122 7.04 -7.59 4.76
C ILE A 122 7.37 -6.11 4.58
N PHE A 123 8.22 -5.59 5.44
CA PHE A 123 8.57 -4.18 5.41
C PHE A 123 9.59 -3.86 4.33
N PRO A 124 9.63 -2.60 3.86
CA PRO A 124 10.70 -2.16 2.97
C PRO A 124 12.06 -2.33 3.66
N THR A 125 13.08 -2.56 2.88
CA THR A 125 14.44 -2.74 3.42
C THR A 125 14.94 -1.47 4.14
N LEU A 126 14.61 -0.30 3.59
CA LEU A 126 14.91 0.99 4.21
C LEU A 126 13.58 1.62 4.60
N GLY A 127 13.38 2.12 5.71
CA GLY A 127 12.16 2.74 6.22
C GLY A 127 10.95 2.77 5.29
N ASP A 128 11.10 3.28 4.05
CA ASP A 128 10.03 3.27 3.05
C ASP A 128 10.64 3.02 1.66
N PHE A 129 9.77 2.77 0.67
CA PHE A 129 10.24 2.49 -0.68
C PHE A 129 10.81 3.72 -1.36
N GLY A 130 10.37 4.91 -0.96
CA GLY A 130 10.91 6.14 -1.53
C GLY A 130 12.40 6.33 -1.28
N GLU A 131 12.94 5.70 -0.24
CA GLU A 131 14.35 5.76 0.09
C GLU A 131 15.19 4.68 -0.61
N MET A 132 14.54 3.74 -1.28
CA MET A 132 15.23 2.61 -1.90
C MET A 132 15.55 2.89 -3.35
N SER A 133 16.72 2.40 -3.80
CA SER A 133 17.06 2.45 -5.22
C SER A 133 16.26 1.40 -5.98
N LYS A 134 16.25 1.51 -7.30
CA LYS A 134 15.58 0.52 -8.14
C LYS A 134 16.17 -0.89 -7.91
N GLN A 135 17.48 -0.97 -7.73
CA GLN A 135 18.12 -2.26 -7.48
C GLN A 135 17.70 -2.83 -6.14
N GLN A 136 17.62 -1.99 -5.12
CA GLN A 136 17.17 -2.43 -3.80
C GLN A 136 15.72 -2.92 -3.84
N ILE A 137 14.87 -2.24 -4.60
CA ILE A 137 13.48 -2.66 -4.79
C ILE A 137 13.43 -3.99 -5.54
N SER A 138 14.23 -4.14 -6.58
CA SER A 138 14.30 -5.38 -7.34
C SER A 138 14.73 -6.57 -6.45
N ASP A 139 15.71 -6.34 -5.60
CA ASP A 139 16.17 -7.35 -4.65
C ASP A 139 15.08 -7.71 -3.65
N TRP A 140 14.35 -6.69 -3.18
CA TRP A 140 13.25 -6.89 -2.25
C TRP A 140 12.14 -7.74 -2.88
N VAL A 141 11.77 -7.43 -4.12
CA VAL A 141 10.77 -8.21 -4.86
C VAL A 141 11.23 -9.65 -5.05
N GLY A 142 12.50 -9.83 -5.36
CA GLY A 142 13.05 -11.17 -5.50
C GLY A 142 12.91 -12.00 -4.24
N LYS A 143 13.10 -11.36 -3.08
CA LYS A 143 12.94 -12.05 -1.79
C LYS A 143 11.51 -12.45 -1.50
N ILE A 144 10.53 -11.60 -1.84
CA ILE A 144 9.14 -11.92 -1.54
C ILE A 144 8.56 -12.97 -2.49
N ASN A 145 9.15 -13.12 -3.67
CA ASN A 145 8.70 -14.10 -4.67
C ASN A 145 9.59 -15.34 -4.73
N GLY A 146 10.70 -15.33 -4.01
CA GLY A 146 11.65 -16.42 -4.04
C GLY A 146 11.40 -17.54 -3.07
#